data_2f7e5ce9051feedce15dc01fd33a30ae
#
_entry.id   2f7e5ce9051feedce15dc01fd33a30ae
#
_cell.length_a   1.000
_cell.length_b   1.000
_cell.length_c   1.000
_cell.angle_alpha   90.00
_cell.angle_beta   90.00
_cell.angle_gamma   90.00
#
_symmetry.space_group_name_H-M   'P 1'
#
loop_
_entity.id
_entity.type
_entity.pdbx_description
1 polymer ?
#
loop_
_entity_poly.entity_id
_entity_poly.type
_entity_poly.pdbx_seq_one_letter_code
_entity_poly.pdbx_strand_id
1 'polypeptide(L)'
;MRYIAINEQQQLGFDEIEKPVIADDECLIKVRAIGVNRADILQKQGNYPPPPGESTILGIEACGELVAIGEQQSSWSIGDKVFAIVPGGAYAEFVKVKTEHLIKLPENLTYAQGAAMAEVFLTAYQCLFIIAELKPKAKVLIHAGASGVGTAAIQLAKSINCHVSVTVSRDEKAMACKALGADEAVNYQQTNFVSWAKENKRSFDVILDVVAGEYVNKNISVCALDGHIVMLSMLGGRFAENIDVAKMLLQRVSIHATTLRSRSNDYKTR
;
A
#
# COMPACT_ATOMS: atom_id res chain seq x y z
N MET A 1 -2.08 -16.90 23.48
CA MET A 1 -1.07 -16.60 22.46
C MET A 1 -0.34 -15.33 22.83
N ARG A 2 0.94 -15.24 22.49
CA ARG A 2 1.70 -13.99 22.66
C ARG A 2 1.38 -13.02 21.54
N TYR A 3 1.40 -11.74 21.86
CA TYR A 3 1.24 -10.65 20.90
C TYR A 3 2.09 -9.44 21.30
N ILE A 4 2.23 -8.47 20.41
CA ILE A 4 2.90 -7.19 20.69
C ILE A 4 1.86 -6.19 21.18
N ALA A 5 1.92 -5.89 22.47
CA ALA A 5 1.09 -4.88 23.13
C ALA A 5 1.74 -3.48 23.06
N ILE A 6 0.91 -2.46 23.19
CA ILE A 6 1.32 -1.06 23.41
C ILE A 6 0.98 -0.72 24.86
N ASN A 7 1.96 -0.41 25.68
CA ASN A 7 1.75 -0.01 27.07
C ASN A 7 1.33 1.48 27.17
N GLU A 8 1.00 1.92 28.38
CA GLU A 8 0.60 3.31 28.66
C GLU A 8 1.69 4.33 28.28
N GLN A 9 2.94 3.96 28.28
CA GLN A 9 4.09 4.79 27.87
C GLN A 9 4.35 4.73 26.36
N GLN A 10 3.42 4.19 25.56
CA GLN A 10 3.56 4.02 24.11
C GLN A 10 4.76 3.16 23.69
N GLN A 11 5.21 2.24 24.54
CA GLN A 11 6.27 1.29 24.24
C GLN A 11 5.67 -0.05 23.80
N LEU A 12 6.39 -0.74 22.94
CA LEU A 12 6.02 -2.08 22.48
C LEU A 12 6.60 -3.13 23.45
N GLY A 13 5.79 -4.10 23.81
CA GLY A 13 6.18 -5.22 24.66
C GLY A 13 5.39 -6.47 24.32
N PHE A 14 5.83 -7.61 24.84
CA PHE A 14 5.07 -8.85 24.73
C PHE A 14 4.01 -8.91 25.83
N ASP A 15 2.84 -9.40 25.45
CA ASP A 15 1.75 -9.74 26.38
C ASP A 15 1.02 -10.97 25.87
N GLU A 16 0.08 -11.51 26.65
CA GLU A 16 -0.65 -12.73 26.33
C GLU A 16 -2.16 -12.47 26.26
N ILE A 17 -2.80 -13.11 25.30
CA ILE A 17 -4.26 -13.08 25.10
C ILE A 17 -4.74 -14.46 24.63
N GLU A 18 -6.00 -14.74 24.76
CA GLU A 18 -6.61 -15.92 24.15
C GLU A 18 -6.49 -15.90 22.63
N LYS A 19 -6.39 -17.08 22.03
CA LYS A 19 -6.40 -17.18 20.56
C LYS A 19 -7.73 -16.68 20.02
N PRO A 20 -7.75 -15.97 18.87
CA PRO A 20 -9.00 -15.54 18.28
C PRO A 20 -9.86 -16.74 17.85
N VAL A 21 -11.14 -16.66 18.16
CA VAL A 21 -12.15 -17.60 17.66
C VAL A 21 -12.53 -17.15 16.24
N ILE A 22 -12.55 -18.10 15.31
CA ILE A 22 -12.95 -17.86 13.92
C ILE A 22 -14.45 -18.05 13.74
N ALA A 23 -15.04 -17.28 12.82
CA ALA A 23 -16.38 -17.49 12.30
C ALA A 23 -16.36 -18.50 11.13
N ASP A 24 -17.55 -18.90 10.66
CA ASP A 24 -17.68 -19.89 9.58
C ASP A 24 -17.03 -19.48 8.25
N ASP A 25 -16.90 -18.18 8.01
CA ASP A 25 -16.29 -17.57 6.82
C ASP A 25 -14.83 -17.09 7.07
N GLU A 26 -14.23 -17.50 8.18
CA GLU A 26 -12.87 -17.10 8.58
C GLU A 26 -11.91 -18.29 8.66
N CYS A 27 -10.63 -17.98 8.53
CA CYS A 27 -9.52 -18.89 8.76
C CYS A 27 -8.61 -18.36 9.85
N LEU A 28 -7.85 -19.26 10.50
CA LEU A 28 -6.81 -18.91 11.45
C LEU A 28 -5.43 -19.21 10.86
N ILE A 29 -4.62 -18.17 10.76
CA ILE A 29 -3.22 -18.27 10.34
C ILE A 29 -2.33 -18.38 11.57
N LYS A 30 -1.47 -19.41 11.63
CA LYS A 30 -0.29 -19.43 12.50
C LYS A 30 0.79 -18.56 11.85
N VAL A 31 1.02 -17.39 12.42
CA VAL A 31 1.90 -16.38 11.84
C VAL A 31 3.35 -16.82 11.86
N ARG A 32 4.03 -16.70 10.72
CA ARG A 32 5.47 -16.97 10.54
C ARG A 32 6.26 -15.70 10.27
N ALA A 33 5.62 -14.73 9.63
CA ALA A 33 6.17 -13.41 9.37
C ALA A 33 5.05 -12.38 9.25
N ILE A 34 5.37 -11.14 9.54
CA ILE A 34 4.49 -9.97 9.41
C ILE A 34 5.18 -8.89 8.60
N GLY A 35 4.41 -8.08 7.89
CA GLY A 35 4.89 -6.81 7.35
C GLY A 35 4.85 -5.70 8.40
N VAL A 36 5.74 -4.73 8.26
CA VAL A 36 5.75 -3.50 9.07
C VAL A 36 5.37 -2.33 8.17
N ASN A 37 4.26 -1.70 8.48
CA ASN A 37 3.65 -0.68 7.65
C ASN A 37 3.61 0.69 8.35
N ARG A 38 3.52 1.77 7.58
CA ARG A 38 3.32 3.12 8.13
C ARG A 38 2.04 3.21 8.96
N ALA A 39 1.00 2.45 8.58
CA ALA A 39 -0.26 2.34 9.30
C ALA A 39 -0.07 1.86 10.74
N ASP A 40 0.82 0.91 11.00
CA ASP A 40 1.11 0.39 12.34
C ASP A 40 1.73 1.47 13.24
N ILE A 41 2.64 2.28 12.66
CA ILE A 41 3.25 3.41 13.37
C ILE A 41 2.17 4.46 13.71
N LEU A 42 1.30 4.78 12.76
CA LEU A 42 0.21 5.74 12.98
C LEU A 42 -0.83 5.21 13.97
N GLN A 43 -1.15 3.91 13.94
CA GLN A 43 -2.02 3.28 14.93
C GLN A 43 -1.40 3.34 16.32
N LYS A 44 -0.11 3.00 16.46
CA LYS A 44 0.62 3.14 17.72
C LYS A 44 0.55 4.56 18.28
N GLN A 45 0.58 5.58 17.42
CA GLN A 45 0.47 7.00 17.78
C GLN A 45 -0.96 7.49 18.02
N GLY A 46 -1.98 6.62 17.86
CA GLY A 46 -3.40 6.99 17.99
C GLY A 46 -3.98 7.74 16.78
N ASN A 47 -3.21 7.88 15.68
CA ASN A 47 -3.60 8.65 14.51
C ASN A 47 -4.27 7.83 13.39
N TYR A 48 -4.34 6.51 13.53
CA TYR A 48 -4.96 5.62 12.56
C TYR A 48 -5.57 4.39 13.26
N PRO A 49 -6.69 4.56 13.96
CA PRO A 49 -7.33 3.47 14.70
C PRO A 49 -7.81 2.35 13.76
N PRO A 50 -7.92 1.10 14.25
CA PRO A 50 -8.56 0.04 13.50
C PRO A 50 -10.03 0.35 13.22
N PRO A 51 -10.64 -0.24 12.18
CA PRO A 51 -12.08 -0.13 11.96
C PRO A 51 -12.86 -0.64 13.16
N PRO A 52 -14.08 -0.12 13.43
CA PRO A 52 -14.92 -0.59 14.54
C PRO A 52 -15.16 -2.10 14.47
N GLY A 53 -14.99 -2.79 15.61
CA GLY A 53 -15.17 -4.23 15.73
C GLY A 53 -13.93 -5.07 15.37
N GLU A 54 -12.90 -4.46 14.83
CA GLU A 54 -11.66 -5.15 14.47
C GLU A 54 -10.62 -5.15 15.61
N SER A 55 -9.63 -6.03 15.50
CA SER A 55 -8.57 -6.16 16.51
C SER A 55 -7.80 -4.85 16.70
N THR A 56 -7.59 -4.47 17.94
CA THR A 56 -6.74 -3.32 18.34
C THR A 56 -5.25 -3.67 18.34
N ILE A 57 -4.90 -4.96 18.28
CA ILE A 57 -3.51 -5.41 18.13
C ILE A 57 -2.98 -4.90 16.77
N LEU A 58 -1.74 -4.43 16.78
CA LEU A 58 -1.06 -3.93 15.58
C LEU A 58 -0.94 -5.00 14.49
N GLY A 59 -0.62 -4.55 13.28
CA GLY A 59 -0.29 -5.38 12.13
C GLY A 59 -1.47 -5.59 11.19
N ILE A 60 -1.27 -5.20 9.94
CA ILE A 60 -2.30 -5.21 8.90
C ILE A 60 -2.02 -6.21 7.77
N GLU A 61 -0.95 -7.00 7.89
CA GLU A 61 -0.65 -8.11 6.98
C GLU A 61 0.15 -9.19 7.69
N ALA A 62 -0.06 -10.42 7.28
CA ALA A 62 0.63 -11.58 7.81
C ALA A 62 0.87 -12.65 6.74
N CYS A 63 1.89 -13.47 6.95
CA CYS A 63 2.16 -14.68 6.20
C CYS A 63 2.40 -15.84 7.16
N GLY A 64 1.85 -17.02 6.84
CA GLY A 64 1.95 -18.18 7.72
C GLY A 64 1.25 -19.41 7.16
N GLU A 65 0.81 -20.26 8.05
CA GLU A 65 0.17 -21.54 7.73
C GLU A 65 -1.25 -21.57 8.30
N LEU A 66 -2.20 -22.11 7.55
CA LEU A 66 -3.56 -22.32 8.03
C LEU A 66 -3.59 -23.42 9.11
N VAL A 67 -4.18 -23.11 10.26
CA VAL A 67 -4.32 -24.05 11.38
C VAL A 67 -5.78 -24.29 11.80
N ALA A 68 -6.72 -23.46 11.32
CA ALA A 68 -8.14 -23.69 11.41
C ALA A 68 -8.85 -23.02 10.22
N ILE A 69 -9.97 -23.59 9.79
CA ILE A 69 -10.80 -23.16 8.67
C ILE A 69 -12.25 -23.24 9.12
N GLY A 70 -13.03 -22.19 8.90
CA GLY A 70 -14.46 -22.15 9.20
C GLY A 70 -15.27 -23.07 8.29
N GLU A 71 -16.50 -23.39 8.70
CA GLU A 71 -17.32 -24.42 8.06
C GLU A 71 -17.85 -24.07 6.66
N GLN A 72 -17.97 -22.77 6.31
CA GLN A 72 -18.53 -22.32 5.03
C GLN A 72 -17.62 -22.52 3.82
N GLN A 73 -16.47 -23.13 3.90
CA GLN A 73 -15.61 -23.13 2.80
C GLN A 73 -14.82 -24.25 2.67
N SER A 74 -14.16 -24.85 1.83
CA SER A 74 -13.53 -24.20 0.76
C SER A 74 -12.47 -25.02 0.04
N SER A 75 -11.77 -24.39 -0.88
CA SER A 75 -10.59 -24.85 -1.59
C SER A 75 -9.29 -24.86 -0.75
N TRP A 76 -9.32 -24.44 0.53
CA TRP A 76 -8.16 -24.36 1.42
C TRP A 76 -8.03 -25.60 2.31
N SER A 77 -6.81 -25.95 2.70
CA SER A 77 -6.48 -27.07 3.58
C SER A 77 -5.62 -26.61 4.76
N ILE A 78 -5.76 -27.30 5.90
CA ILE A 78 -4.87 -27.11 7.05
C ILE A 78 -3.43 -27.37 6.60
N GLY A 79 -2.51 -26.47 6.95
CA GLY A 79 -1.12 -26.49 6.52
C GLY A 79 -0.82 -25.69 5.25
N ASP A 80 -1.83 -25.20 4.54
CA ASP A 80 -1.59 -24.33 3.39
C ASP A 80 -0.81 -23.09 3.80
N LYS A 81 0.21 -22.76 3.01
CA LYS A 81 1.01 -21.54 3.18
C LYS A 81 0.33 -20.38 2.50
N VAL A 82 0.01 -19.35 3.27
CA VAL A 82 -0.79 -18.22 2.83
C VAL A 82 -0.22 -16.90 3.32
N PHE A 83 -0.56 -15.83 2.63
CA PHE A 83 -0.43 -14.47 3.12
C PHE A 83 -1.73 -13.70 2.90
N ALA A 84 -1.96 -12.66 3.69
CA ALA A 84 -3.20 -11.91 3.62
C ALA A 84 -3.05 -10.52 4.20
N ILE A 85 -3.90 -9.60 3.73
CA ILE A 85 -4.20 -8.35 4.42
C ILE A 85 -5.24 -8.61 5.51
N VAL A 86 -5.05 -8.02 6.68
CA VAL A 86 -5.98 -8.09 7.81
C VAL A 86 -6.28 -6.70 8.34
N PRO A 87 -7.45 -6.46 8.96
CA PRO A 87 -7.78 -5.15 9.48
C PRO A 87 -6.99 -4.78 10.75
N GLY A 88 -6.36 -5.75 11.39
CA GLY A 88 -5.52 -5.66 12.58
C GLY A 88 -5.18 -7.05 13.10
N GLY A 89 -4.31 -7.14 14.12
CA GLY A 89 -4.04 -8.40 14.81
C GLY A 89 -2.82 -9.19 14.33
N ALA A 90 -2.13 -8.76 13.28
CA ALA A 90 -1.02 -9.55 12.72
C ALA A 90 0.22 -9.60 13.62
N TYR A 91 0.40 -8.65 14.56
CA TYR A 91 1.53 -8.67 15.50
C TYR A 91 1.28 -9.65 16.66
N ALA A 92 0.86 -10.88 16.32
CA ALA A 92 0.57 -11.96 17.24
C ALA A 92 0.97 -13.32 16.65
N GLU A 93 1.02 -14.37 17.48
CA GLU A 93 1.32 -15.73 17.00
C GLU A 93 0.23 -16.32 16.11
N PHE A 94 -1.00 -15.81 16.22
CA PHE A 94 -2.15 -16.23 15.41
C PHE A 94 -2.98 -15.01 15.03
N VAL A 95 -3.48 -15.00 13.79
CA VAL A 95 -4.40 -13.98 13.29
C VAL A 95 -5.53 -14.63 12.51
N LYS A 96 -6.76 -14.14 12.71
CA LYS A 96 -7.90 -14.55 11.92
C LYS A 96 -8.05 -13.67 10.68
N VAL A 97 -8.56 -14.23 9.62
CA VAL A 97 -8.74 -13.57 8.33
C VAL A 97 -9.98 -14.11 7.63
N LYS A 98 -10.66 -13.29 6.85
CA LYS A 98 -11.71 -13.77 5.96
C LYS A 98 -11.12 -14.72 4.93
N THR A 99 -11.76 -15.86 4.71
CA THR A 99 -11.29 -16.90 3.79
C THR A 99 -11.05 -16.37 2.37
N GLU A 100 -11.89 -15.44 1.93
CA GLU A 100 -11.81 -14.80 0.62
C GLU A 100 -10.62 -13.83 0.45
N HIS A 101 -9.97 -13.42 1.55
CA HIS A 101 -8.78 -12.55 1.53
C HIS A 101 -7.47 -13.34 1.54
N LEU A 102 -7.52 -14.67 1.61
CA LEU A 102 -6.34 -15.52 1.59
C LEU A 102 -5.71 -15.55 0.20
N ILE A 103 -4.41 -15.41 0.16
CA ILE A 103 -3.61 -15.55 -1.05
C ILE A 103 -2.59 -16.67 -0.81
N LYS A 104 -2.52 -17.63 -1.74
CA LYS A 104 -1.56 -18.73 -1.64
C LYS A 104 -0.13 -18.19 -1.76
N LEU A 105 0.73 -18.56 -0.82
CA LEU A 105 2.15 -18.22 -0.92
C LEU A 105 2.80 -19.07 -2.02
N PRO A 106 3.39 -18.45 -3.06
CA PRO A 106 4.14 -19.17 -4.08
C PRO A 106 5.31 -19.96 -3.47
N GLU A 107 5.58 -21.15 -3.99
CA GLU A 107 6.60 -22.05 -3.44
C GLU A 107 8.02 -21.48 -3.44
N ASN A 108 8.30 -20.57 -4.37
CA ASN A 108 9.60 -19.89 -4.50
C ASN A 108 9.76 -18.68 -3.58
N LEU A 109 8.76 -18.35 -2.76
CA LEU A 109 8.81 -17.24 -1.81
C LEU A 109 8.93 -17.73 -0.38
N THR A 110 9.71 -17.01 0.42
CA THR A 110 9.79 -17.18 1.86
C THR A 110 8.61 -16.53 2.57
N TYR A 111 8.32 -16.93 3.80
CA TYR A 111 7.29 -16.27 4.62
C TYR A 111 7.55 -14.78 4.79
N ALA A 112 8.82 -14.35 4.94
CA ALA A 112 9.18 -12.95 5.06
C ALA A 112 8.85 -12.15 3.79
N GLN A 113 9.10 -12.73 2.61
CA GLN A 113 8.73 -12.11 1.33
C GLN A 113 7.21 -12.04 1.18
N GLY A 114 6.48 -13.13 1.49
CA GLY A 114 5.01 -13.13 1.46
C GLY A 114 4.39 -12.10 2.41
N ALA A 115 4.94 -11.97 3.62
CA ALA A 115 4.46 -10.99 4.61
C ALA A 115 4.67 -9.52 4.19
N ALA A 116 5.56 -9.25 3.25
CA ALA A 116 5.84 -7.91 2.73
C ALA A 116 5.05 -7.58 1.44
N MET A 117 4.06 -8.39 1.07
CA MET A 117 3.38 -8.25 -0.23
C MET A 117 1.94 -7.76 -0.12
N ALA A 118 1.14 -8.27 0.82
CA ALA A 118 -0.30 -8.07 0.80
C ALA A 118 -0.67 -6.59 0.81
N GLU A 119 -0.20 -5.83 1.79
CA GLU A 119 -0.55 -4.41 1.92
C GLU A 119 -0.07 -3.59 0.73
N VAL A 120 1.20 -3.72 0.37
CA VAL A 120 1.81 -2.82 -0.62
C VAL A 120 1.35 -3.10 -2.05
N PHE A 121 1.16 -4.37 -2.42
CA PHE A 121 0.68 -4.71 -3.77
C PHE A 121 -0.81 -4.44 -3.93
N LEU A 122 -1.66 -4.76 -2.94
CA LEU A 122 -3.08 -4.45 -2.99
C LEU A 122 -3.33 -2.94 -2.96
N THR A 123 -2.57 -2.18 -2.15
CA THR A 123 -2.64 -0.72 -2.14
C THR A 123 -2.23 -0.13 -3.49
N ALA A 124 -1.12 -0.56 -4.07
CA ALA A 124 -0.69 -0.10 -5.39
C ALA A 124 -1.68 -0.52 -6.48
N TYR A 125 -2.20 -1.74 -6.44
CA TYR A 125 -3.16 -2.27 -7.41
C TYR A 125 -4.45 -1.45 -7.42
N GLN A 126 -5.06 -1.21 -6.24
CA GLN A 126 -6.28 -0.40 -6.19
C GLN A 126 -6.06 1.01 -6.75
N CYS A 127 -4.91 1.64 -6.42
CA CYS A 127 -4.61 2.99 -6.90
C CYS A 127 -4.44 3.05 -8.41
N LEU A 128 -3.68 2.11 -8.97
CA LEU A 128 -3.33 2.12 -10.38
C LEU A 128 -4.48 1.59 -11.26
N PHE A 129 -5.05 0.43 -10.91
CA PHE A 129 -5.96 -0.27 -11.82
C PHE A 129 -7.44 -0.05 -11.52
N ILE A 130 -7.83 0.04 -10.24
CA ILE A 130 -9.24 0.22 -9.88
C ILE A 130 -9.62 1.70 -9.90
N ILE A 131 -8.78 2.59 -9.36
CA ILE A 131 -9.11 4.01 -9.19
C ILE A 131 -8.69 4.84 -10.40
N ALA A 132 -7.43 4.72 -10.84
CA ALA A 132 -6.90 5.48 -11.96
C ALA A 132 -7.12 4.78 -13.31
N GLU A 133 -7.65 3.57 -13.34
CA GLU A 133 -7.89 2.79 -14.56
C GLU A 133 -6.68 2.76 -15.52
N LEU A 134 -5.48 2.59 -14.96
CA LEU A 134 -4.21 2.66 -15.68
C LEU A 134 -4.24 1.78 -16.94
N LYS A 135 -3.90 2.38 -18.07
CA LYS A 135 -3.87 1.71 -19.37
C LYS A 135 -2.44 1.29 -19.74
N PRO A 136 -2.28 0.24 -20.54
CA PRO A 136 -0.96 -0.14 -21.06
C PRO A 136 -0.26 1.02 -21.76
N LYS A 137 1.07 1.12 -21.59
CA LYS A 137 1.94 2.15 -22.16
C LYS A 137 1.72 3.58 -21.62
N ALA A 138 0.85 3.76 -20.62
CA ALA A 138 0.68 5.05 -19.96
C ALA A 138 1.97 5.52 -19.27
N LYS A 139 2.06 6.80 -19.00
CA LYS A 139 3.17 7.43 -18.26
C LYS A 139 2.75 7.61 -16.81
N VAL A 140 3.50 7.00 -15.91
CA VAL A 140 3.19 6.99 -14.46
C VAL A 140 4.27 7.72 -13.70
N LEU A 141 3.87 8.61 -12.81
CA LEU A 141 4.76 9.20 -11.79
C LEU A 141 4.43 8.59 -10.43
N ILE A 142 5.43 8.07 -9.74
CA ILE A 142 5.27 7.48 -8.41
C ILE A 142 6.13 8.26 -7.42
N HIS A 143 5.50 9.00 -6.53
CA HIS A 143 6.22 9.66 -5.44
C HIS A 143 6.65 8.65 -4.38
N ALA A 144 7.82 8.90 -3.77
CA ALA A 144 8.48 7.98 -2.86
C ALA A 144 8.66 6.57 -3.46
N GLY A 145 9.21 6.48 -4.66
CA GLY A 145 9.34 5.23 -5.43
C GLY A 145 10.03 4.08 -4.70
N ALA A 146 10.92 4.36 -3.75
CA ALA A 146 11.60 3.35 -2.94
C ALA A 146 10.84 2.97 -1.65
N SER A 147 9.60 3.42 -1.46
CA SER A 147 8.71 2.92 -0.40
C SER A 147 8.14 1.54 -0.77
N GLY A 148 7.56 0.83 0.21
CA GLY A 148 6.90 -0.45 -0.07
C GLY A 148 5.87 -0.35 -1.19
N VAL A 149 4.92 0.60 -1.08
CA VAL A 149 3.90 0.84 -2.13
C VAL A 149 4.55 1.30 -3.44
N GLY A 150 5.60 2.15 -3.37
CA GLY A 150 6.31 2.62 -4.55
C GLY A 150 6.97 1.50 -5.34
N THR A 151 7.66 0.58 -4.65
CA THR A 151 8.32 -0.57 -5.29
C THR A 151 7.32 -1.56 -5.89
N ALA A 152 6.17 -1.77 -5.26
CA ALA A 152 5.07 -2.57 -5.80
C ALA A 152 4.45 -1.88 -7.04
N ALA A 153 4.19 -0.57 -6.96
CA ALA A 153 3.63 0.20 -8.05
C ALA A 153 4.52 0.22 -9.30
N ILE A 154 5.85 0.32 -9.13
CA ILE A 154 6.81 0.20 -10.25
C ILE A 154 6.60 -1.13 -10.98
N GLN A 155 6.62 -2.24 -10.25
CA GLN A 155 6.52 -3.60 -10.83
C GLN A 155 5.17 -3.79 -11.52
N LEU A 156 4.07 -3.38 -10.89
CA LEU A 156 2.72 -3.48 -11.45
C LEU A 156 2.57 -2.64 -12.72
N ALA A 157 3.03 -1.39 -12.73
CA ALA A 157 2.97 -0.55 -13.92
C ALA A 157 3.86 -1.10 -15.07
N LYS A 158 5.03 -1.62 -14.73
CA LYS A 158 5.93 -2.25 -15.72
C LYS A 158 5.36 -3.54 -16.30
N SER A 159 4.56 -4.30 -15.54
CA SER A 159 3.94 -5.54 -16.05
C SER A 159 3.00 -5.31 -17.24
N ILE A 160 2.49 -4.09 -17.40
CA ILE A 160 1.67 -3.67 -18.55
C ILE A 160 2.38 -2.67 -19.48
N ASN A 161 3.72 -2.64 -19.43
CA ASN A 161 4.56 -1.82 -20.29
C ASN A 161 4.38 -0.30 -20.14
N CYS A 162 4.01 0.20 -18.97
CA CYS A 162 4.00 1.65 -18.71
C CYS A 162 5.40 2.24 -18.67
N HIS A 163 5.49 3.53 -18.96
CA HIS A 163 6.69 4.32 -18.70
C HIS A 163 6.62 4.86 -17.28
N VAL A 164 7.57 4.46 -16.43
CA VAL A 164 7.54 4.73 -15.00
C VAL A 164 8.63 5.70 -14.59
N SER A 165 8.24 6.88 -14.10
CA SER A 165 9.13 7.84 -13.45
C SER A 165 8.86 7.81 -11.93
N VAL A 166 9.89 7.96 -11.12
CA VAL A 166 9.76 7.99 -9.66
C VAL A 166 10.45 9.20 -9.06
N THR A 167 10.00 9.63 -7.87
CA THR A 167 10.75 10.57 -7.04
C THR A 167 11.33 9.86 -5.83
N VAL A 168 12.57 10.16 -5.50
CA VAL A 168 13.31 9.55 -4.38
C VAL A 168 14.16 10.60 -3.65
N SER A 169 14.64 10.27 -2.45
CA SER A 169 15.43 11.19 -1.61
C SER A 169 16.95 11.02 -1.74
N ARG A 170 17.44 10.00 -2.43
CA ARG A 170 18.88 9.66 -2.54
C ARG A 170 19.13 8.83 -3.78
N ASP A 171 20.35 8.88 -4.27
CA ASP A 171 20.75 8.22 -5.52
C ASP A 171 20.77 6.68 -5.40
N GLU A 172 21.08 6.14 -4.21
CA GLU A 172 20.99 4.68 -3.98
C GLU A 172 19.54 4.18 -4.12
N LYS A 173 18.57 4.99 -3.68
CA LYS A 173 17.13 4.69 -3.88
C LYS A 173 16.75 4.79 -5.36
N ALA A 174 17.33 5.73 -6.10
CA ALA A 174 17.11 5.84 -7.53
C ALA A 174 17.61 4.58 -8.27
N MET A 175 18.81 4.10 -7.93
CA MET A 175 19.36 2.87 -8.50
C MET A 175 18.48 1.65 -8.18
N ALA A 176 18.01 1.53 -6.93
CA ALA A 176 17.11 0.44 -6.55
C ALA A 176 15.78 0.47 -7.32
N CYS A 177 15.17 1.65 -7.50
CA CYS A 177 13.95 1.78 -8.29
C CYS A 177 14.17 1.43 -9.77
N LYS A 178 15.30 1.84 -10.35
CA LYS A 178 15.67 1.47 -11.73
C LYS A 178 15.89 -0.03 -11.88
N ALA A 179 16.51 -0.69 -10.90
CA ALA A 179 16.67 -2.14 -10.89
C ALA A 179 15.33 -2.89 -10.85
N LEU A 180 14.28 -2.28 -10.27
CA LEU A 180 12.90 -2.79 -10.28
C LEU A 180 12.14 -2.47 -11.59
N GLY A 181 12.74 -1.70 -12.50
CA GLY A 181 12.18 -1.38 -13.80
C GLY A 181 11.74 0.07 -13.99
N ALA A 182 11.92 0.98 -13.03
CA ALA A 182 11.64 2.39 -13.26
C ALA A 182 12.54 2.94 -14.40
N ASP A 183 11.92 3.62 -15.37
CA ASP A 183 12.64 4.19 -16.50
C ASP A 183 13.41 5.45 -16.10
N GLU A 184 12.85 6.24 -15.17
CA GLU A 184 13.42 7.49 -14.71
C GLU A 184 13.29 7.61 -13.19
N ALA A 185 14.30 8.19 -12.55
CA ALA A 185 14.26 8.44 -11.11
C ALA A 185 14.83 9.83 -10.80
N VAL A 186 14.02 10.68 -10.18
CA VAL A 186 14.34 12.06 -9.84
C VAL A 186 14.66 12.14 -8.35
N ASN A 187 15.90 12.49 -8.01
CA ASN A 187 16.27 12.80 -6.65
C ASN A 187 15.78 14.21 -6.29
N TYR A 188 14.70 14.30 -5.51
CA TYR A 188 14.07 15.58 -5.17
C TYR A 188 14.90 16.47 -4.23
N GLN A 189 15.97 15.95 -3.65
CA GLN A 189 16.94 16.76 -2.88
C GLN A 189 17.86 17.57 -3.81
N GLN A 190 18.02 17.14 -5.05
CA GLN A 190 18.90 17.76 -6.03
C GLN A 190 18.11 18.52 -7.09
N THR A 191 16.94 18.01 -7.48
CA THR A 191 16.18 18.54 -8.61
C THR A 191 14.68 18.59 -8.30
N ASN A 192 14.06 19.75 -8.53
CA ASN A 192 12.61 19.87 -8.46
C ASN A 192 11.97 19.03 -9.57
N PHE A 193 11.10 18.10 -9.23
CA PHE A 193 10.51 17.19 -10.21
C PHE A 193 9.61 17.89 -11.25
N VAL A 194 9.03 19.05 -10.92
CA VAL A 194 8.23 19.84 -11.86
C VAL A 194 9.14 20.48 -12.92
N SER A 195 10.26 21.06 -12.50
CA SER A 195 11.26 21.62 -13.42
C SER A 195 11.83 20.52 -14.32
N TRP A 196 12.21 19.40 -13.72
CA TRP A 196 12.69 18.23 -14.46
C TRP A 196 11.67 17.74 -15.49
N ALA A 197 10.39 17.62 -15.10
CA ALA A 197 9.34 17.17 -16.02
C ALA A 197 9.17 18.13 -17.20
N LYS A 198 9.22 19.45 -16.97
CA LYS A 198 9.15 20.47 -18.03
C LYS A 198 10.34 20.40 -18.98
N GLU A 199 11.55 20.33 -18.45
CA GLU A 199 12.79 20.25 -19.25
C GLU A 199 12.82 19.00 -20.13
N ASN A 200 12.33 17.88 -19.61
CA ASN A 200 12.27 16.59 -20.31
C ASN A 200 10.95 16.39 -21.09
N LYS A 201 10.10 17.41 -21.18
CA LYS A 201 8.78 17.35 -21.85
C LYS A 201 7.93 16.18 -21.38
N ARG A 202 7.90 15.95 -20.07
CA ARG A 202 7.12 14.89 -19.42
C ARG A 202 5.80 15.43 -18.90
N SER A 203 4.75 14.66 -19.14
CA SER A 203 3.46 14.75 -18.45
C SER A 203 3.01 13.32 -18.10
N PHE A 204 2.17 13.17 -17.09
CA PHE A 204 1.85 11.87 -16.53
C PHE A 204 0.34 11.60 -16.57
N ASP A 205 -0.02 10.44 -17.11
CA ASP A 205 -1.41 9.99 -17.19
C ASP A 205 -1.92 9.58 -15.79
N VAL A 206 -1.04 9.01 -14.96
CA VAL A 206 -1.35 8.65 -13.58
C VAL A 206 -0.21 9.11 -12.65
N ILE A 207 -0.57 9.75 -11.56
CA ILE A 207 0.36 10.16 -10.49
C ILE A 207 -0.07 9.49 -9.20
N LEU A 208 0.80 8.65 -8.63
CA LEU A 208 0.61 8.05 -7.31
C LEU A 208 1.26 8.94 -6.25
N ASP A 209 0.44 9.53 -5.39
CA ASP A 209 0.88 10.53 -4.41
C ASP A 209 0.72 10.04 -2.97
N VAL A 210 1.84 9.88 -2.28
CA VAL A 210 1.92 9.59 -0.84
C VAL A 210 2.30 10.83 -0.03
N VAL A 211 2.54 11.96 -0.69
CA VAL A 211 3.10 13.18 -0.09
C VAL A 211 2.00 14.17 0.27
N ALA A 212 1.09 14.45 -0.67
CA ALA A 212 0.05 15.48 -0.52
C ALA A 212 0.61 16.88 -0.20
N GLY A 213 -0.14 17.71 0.53
CA GLY A 213 0.31 19.06 0.86
C GLY A 213 0.64 19.86 -0.40
N GLU A 214 1.82 20.48 -0.42
CA GLU A 214 2.31 21.25 -1.58
C GLU A 214 2.45 20.43 -2.88
N TYR A 215 2.53 19.10 -2.78
CA TYR A 215 2.64 18.24 -3.97
C TYR A 215 1.37 18.23 -4.80
N VAL A 216 0.20 18.50 -4.22
CA VAL A 216 -1.07 18.52 -4.96
C VAL A 216 -0.99 19.48 -6.14
N ASN A 217 -0.62 20.74 -5.93
CA ASN A 217 -0.51 21.72 -7.01
C ASN A 217 0.67 21.42 -7.97
N LYS A 218 1.77 20.90 -7.44
CA LYS A 218 2.91 20.44 -8.25
C LYS A 218 2.49 19.30 -9.17
N ASN A 219 1.70 18.34 -8.68
CA ASN A 219 1.18 17.21 -9.46
C ASN A 219 0.22 17.67 -10.56
N ILE A 220 -0.71 18.58 -10.25
CA ILE A 220 -1.59 19.21 -11.25
C ILE A 220 -0.74 19.80 -12.37
N SER A 221 0.41 20.40 -12.03
CA SER A 221 1.27 21.08 -13.01
C SER A 221 1.96 20.16 -14.01
N VAL A 222 2.09 18.88 -13.74
CA VAL A 222 2.72 17.86 -14.58
C VAL A 222 1.78 16.73 -14.99
N CYS A 223 0.52 16.79 -14.57
CA CYS A 223 -0.51 15.85 -14.99
C CYS A 223 -0.80 16.01 -16.48
N ALA A 224 -1.07 14.92 -17.16
CA ALA A 224 -1.48 14.93 -18.57
C ALA A 224 -2.94 15.36 -18.70
N LEU A 225 -3.39 15.59 -19.94
CA LEU A 225 -4.79 15.80 -20.25
C LEU A 225 -5.59 14.53 -19.87
N ASP A 226 -6.70 14.70 -19.19
CA ASP A 226 -7.53 13.61 -18.62
C ASP A 226 -6.77 12.72 -17.60
N GLY A 227 -5.68 13.22 -17.01
CA GLY A 227 -4.86 12.43 -16.09
C GLY A 227 -5.45 12.33 -14.68
N HIS A 228 -4.95 11.34 -13.96
CA HIS A 228 -5.40 10.98 -12.61
C HIS A 228 -4.30 11.19 -11.57
N ILE A 229 -4.64 11.83 -10.45
CA ILE A 229 -3.78 11.93 -9.27
C ILE A 229 -4.45 11.12 -8.17
N VAL A 230 -3.78 10.07 -7.66
CA VAL A 230 -4.31 9.21 -6.59
C VAL A 230 -3.50 9.43 -5.33
N MET A 231 -4.14 10.05 -4.33
CA MET A 231 -3.56 10.30 -3.01
C MET A 231 -3.91 9.18 -2.04
N LEU A 232 -2.90 8.62 -1.36
CA LEU A 232 -3.09 7.56 -0.36
C LEU A 232 -2.41 7.85 0.98
N SER A 233 -1.71 8.98 1.09
CA SER A 233 -1.07 9.44 2.32
C SER A 233 -0.86 10.95 2.26
N MET A 234 -0.38 11.54 3.37
CA MET A 234 -0.16 12.99 3.50
C MET A 234 1.16 13.29 4.23
N LEU A 235 2.25 12.63 3.80
CA LEU A 235 3.56 12.76 4.43
C LEU A 235 4.12 14.19 4.39
N GLY A 236 3.75 14.98 3.40
CA GLY A 236 4.16 16.38 3.22
C GLY A 236 3.20 17.40 3.81
N GLY A 237 2.08 16.96 4.41
CA GLY A 237 1.11 17.84 5.08
C GLY A 237 -0.35 17.52 4.73
N ARG A 238 -1.24 17.91 5.67
CA ARG A 238 -2.69 17.66 5.51
C ARG A 238 -3.41 18.72 4.70
N PHE A 239 -2.82 19.89 4.50
CA PHE A 239 -3.44 21.00 3.79
C PHE A 239 -2.70 21.27 2.48
N ALA A 240 -3.45 21.45 1.40
CA ALA A 240 -2.94 21.91 0.12
C ALA A 240 -3.40 23.36 -0.09
N GLU A 241 -2.46 24.25 -0.37
CA GLU A 241 -2.72 25.66 -0.61
C GLU A 241 -2.50 26.01 -2.08
N ASN A 242 -3.09 27.13 -2.53
CA ASN A 242 -2.87 27.71 -3.86
C ASN A 242 -3.08 26.72 -5.02
N ILE A 243 -4.18 25.97 -4.97
CA ILE A 243 -4.51 25.03 -6.05
C ILE A 243 -4.90 25.78 -7.31
N ASP A 244 -4.23 25.50 -8.41
CA ASP A 244 -4.52 26.06 -9.74
C ASP A 244 -5.74 25.36 -10.37
N VAL A 245 -6.93 25.86 -10.02
CA VAL A 245 -8.20 25.34 -10.52
C VAL A 245 -8.35 25.54 -12.02
N ALA A 246 -7.82 26.65 -12.57
CA ALA A 246 -7.87 26.88 -14.01
C ALA A 246 -7.12 25.79 -14.77
N LYS A 247 -5.96 25.40 -14.27
CA LYS A 247 -5.17 24.33 -14.85
C LYS A 247 -5.84 22.96 -14.73
N MET A 248 -6.46 22.67 -13.57
CA MET A 248 -7.26 21.46 -13.39
C MET A 248 -8.37 21.34 -14.44
N LEU A 249 -9.10 22.44 -14.68
CA LEU A 249 -10.18 22.48 -15.68
C LEU A 249 -9.63 22.29 -17.10
N LEU A 250 -8.58 23.02 -17.45
CA LEU A 250 -7.97 22.94 -18.79
C LEU A 250 -7.43 21.54 -19.10
N GLN A 251 -6.86 20.87 -18.14
CA GLN A 251 -6.32 19.52 -18.29
C GLN A 251 -7.31 18.41 -17.89
N ARG A 252 -8.50 18.76 -17.40
CA ARG A 252 -9.53 17.81 -16.91
C ARG A 252 -8.97 16.79 -15.92
N VAL A 253 -8.14 17.28 -14.99
CA VAL A 253 -7.47 16.42 -13.98
C VAL A 253 -8.46 15.86 -12.99
N SER A 254 -8.40 14.57 -12.75
CA SER A 254 -9.14 13.89 -11.68
C SER A 254 -8.23 13.67 -10.47
N ILE A 255 -8.70 14.12 -9.30
CA ILE A 255 -8.00 13.91 -8.03
C ILE A 255 -8.82 12.94 -7.18
N HIS A 256 -8.18 11.83 -6.77
CA HIS A 256 -8.78 10.78 -5.96
C HIS A 256 -8.05 10.67 -4.63
N ALA A 257 -8.79 10.44 -3.56
CA ALA A 257 -8.23 10.08 -2.25
C ALA A 257 -8.71 8.70 -1.86
N THR A 258 -7.82 7.86 -1.31
CA THR A 258 -8.17 6.49 -0.96
C THR A 258 -7.43 5.97 0.25
N THR A 259 -8.05 5.00 0.91
CA THR A 259 -7.44 4.10 1.89
C THR A 259 -7.89 2.68 1.54
N LEU A 260 -7.11 1.65 1.88
CA LEU A 260 -7.50 0.26 1.65
C LEU A 260 -8.15 -0.34 2.91
N ARG A 261 -7.59 -0.09 4.10
CA ARG A 261 -8.00 -0.73 5.37
C ARG A 261 -9.49 -0.60 5.67
N SER A 262 -10.10 0.57 5.39
CA SER A 262 -11.51 0.88 5.67
C SER A 262 -12.48 0.48 4.54
N ARG A 263 -11.99 -0.14 3.46
CA ARG A 263 -12.86 -0.66 2.39
C ARG A 263 -13.63 -1.90 2.86
N SER A 264 -14.79 -2.13 2.26
CA SER A 264 -15.59 -3.35 2.51
C SER A 264 -14.82 -4.62 2.12
N ASN A 265 -15.23 -5.76 2.65
CA ASN A 265 -14.65 -7.05 2.28
C ASN A 265 -14.83 -7.32 0.79
N ASP A 266 -16.05 -7.13 0.23
CA ASP A 266 -16.31 -7.28 -1.20
C ASP A 266 -15.37 -6.46 -2.09
N TYR A 267 -15.01 -5.26 -1.66
CA TYR A 267 -14.04 -4.44 -2.39
C TYR A 267 -12.63 -5.05 -2.36
N LYS A 268 -12.23 -5.60 -1.22
CA LYS A 268 -10.89 -6.19 -1.05
C LYS A 268 -10.75 -7.54 -1.74
N THR A 269 -11.86 -8.26 -1.95
CA THR A 269 -11.90 -9.56 -2.64
C THR A 269 -11.75 -9.43 -4.16
N ARG A 270 -12.09 -8.27 -4.72
CA ARG A 270 -11.91 -7.98 -6.16
C ARG A 270 -10.44 -7.87 -6.58
#